data_e69e104fba1afe41948a5605bb229cc6
#
_entry.id   e69e104fba1afe41948a5605bb229cc6
#
_cell.length_a   1.000
_cell.length_b   1.000
_cell.length_c   1.000
_cell.angle_alpha   90.00
_cell.angle_beta   90.00
_cell.angle_gamma   90.00
#
_symmetry.space_group_name_H-M   'P 1'
#
loop_
_entity.id
_entity.type
_entity.pdbx_description
1 polymer ?
#
loop_
_entity_poly.entity_id
_entity_poly.type
_entity_poly.pdbx_seq_one_letter_code
_entity_poly.pdbx_strand_id
1 'polypeptide(L)'
;YSTLAYQLAYLKAHYPLEFYQALLNQGRSNLNSFVDYIEEAKRRLGKILPVDINRSFRGVTIEEDALRIGFESIKGLRREMITHILDERKLEGNYQDLFSFLGRLPKKWQKQELIENLVRAGAFDSFGYNRAAIFYNLPSFLQSIEYSGLNLNLFEAIEPKVDIQEEWSQTKTATEEKEA
;
A
#
# COMPACT_ATOMS: atom_id res chain seq x y z
N TYR A 1 7.76 -31.05 -20.81
CA TYR A 1 6.61 -30.54 -20.06
C TYR A 1 6.39 -31.23 -18.70
N SER A 2 6.49 -32.55 -18.65
CA SER A 2 6.32 -33.29 -17.39
C SER A 2 7.39 -32.97 -16.35
N THR A 3 8.65 -32.77 -16.74
CA THR A 3 9.74 -32.36 -15.83
C THR A 3 9.51 -30.99 -15.28
N LEU A 4 9.08 -30.02 -16.12
CA LEU A 4 8.77 -28.66 -15.69
C LEU A 4 7.56 -28.64 -14.73
N ALA A 5 6.50 -29.36 -15.02
CA ALA A 5 5.33 -29.50 -14.16
C ALA A 5 5.69 -30.12 -12.80
N TYR A 6 6.55 -31.12 -12.77
CA TYR A 6 7.07 -31.72 -11.54
C TYR A 6 7.87 -30.72 -10.71
N GLN A 7 8.77 -29.94 -11.34
CA GLN A 7 9.57 -28.93 -10.66
C GLN A 7 8.69 -27.84 -10.06
N LEU A 8 7.66 -27.36 -10.76
CA LEU A 8 6.71 -26.37 -10.25
C LEU A 8 5.90 -26.93 -9.08
N ALA A 9 5.41 -28.17 -9.17
CA ALA A 9 4.70 -28.83 -8.08
C ALA A 9 5.60 -29.04 -6.86
N TYR A 10 6.85 -29.40 -7.06
CA TYR A 10 7.84 -29.53 -5.98
C TYR A 10 8.08 -28.21 -5.27
N LEU A 11 8.32 -27.11 -6.01
CA LEU A 11 8.51 -25.76 -5.43
C LEU A 11 7.28 -25.31 -4.66
N LYS A 12 6.09 -25.51 -5.20
CA LYS A 12 4.82 -25.18 -4.52
C LYS A 12 4.63 -25.96 -3.22
N ALA A 13 5.04 -27.22 -3.17
CA ALA A 13 4.91 -28.07 -2.00
C ALA A 13 5.95 -27.77 -0.90
N HIS A 14 7.20 -27.53 -1.29
CA HIS A 14 8.33 -27.42 -0.38
C HIS A 14 8.77 -25.98 -0.09
N TYR A 15 8.52 -25.05 -1.01
CA TYR A 15 8.87 -23.61 -0.91
C TYR A 15 7.67 -22.74 -1.28
N PRO A 16 6.56 -22.84 -0.54
CA PRO A 16 5.32 -22.18 -0.90
C PRO A 16 5.43 -20.63 -0.88
N LEU A 17 6.16 -20.05 0.06
CA LEU A 17 6.35 -18.59 0.12
C LEU A 17 7.04 -18.05 -1.14
N GLU A 18 8.16 -18.64 -1.51
CA GLU A 18 8.93 -18.26 -2.70
C GLU A 18 8.15 -18.51 -3.97
N PHE A 19 7.44 -19.65 -4.03
CA PHE A 19 6.60 -19.99 -5.19
C PHE A 19 5.49 -18.95 -5.39
N TYR A 20 4.72 -18.61 -4.36
CA TYR A 20 3.65 -17.62 -4.47
C TYR A 20 4.16 -16.19 -4.62
N GLN A 21 5.31 -15.84 -4.04
CA GLN A 21 5.96 -14.57 -4.29
C GLN A 21 6.27 -14.40 -5.78
N ALA A 22 6.90 -15.39 -6.40
CA ALA A 22 7.22 -15.36 -7.83
C ALA A 22 5.96 -15.32 -8.70
N LEU A 23 4.96 -16.14 -8.37
CA LEU A 23 3.70 -16.20 -9.09
C LEU A 23 2.95 -14.86 -9.06
N LEU A 24 2.84 -14.23 -7.91
CA LEU A 24 2.19 -12.93 -7.73
C LEU A 24 2.96 -11.81 -8.42
N ASN A 25 4.29 -11.83 -8.37
CA ASN A 25 5.10 -10.84 -9.06
C ASN A 25 5.03 -10.98 -10.60
N GLN A 26 4.86 -12.18 -11.11
CA GLN A 26 4.69 -12.44 -12.54
C GLN A 26 3.26 -12.15 -13.02
N GLY A 27 2.25 -12.48 -12.22
CA GLY A 27 0.83 -12.38 -12.58
C GLY A 27 0.24 -10.96 -12.60
N ARG A 28 1.03 -9.93 -12.29
CA ARG A 28 0.55 -8.54 -12.19
C ARG A 28 0.05 -7.93 -13.50
N SER A 29 0.45 -8.47 -14.63
CA SER A 29 -0.01 -8.00 -15.95
C SER A 29 -1.48 -8.35 -16.23
N ASN A 30 -2.06 -9.29 -15.48
CA ASN A 30 -3.45 -9.69 -15.58
C ASN A 30 -4.12 -9.65 -14.21
N LEU A 31 -4.97 -8.65 -14.00
CA LEU A 31 -5.62 -8.39 -12.72
C LEU A 31 -6.46 -9.57 -12.21
N ASN A 32 -7.18 -10.24 -13.10
CA ASN A 32 -8.00 -11.40 -12.70
C ASN A 32 -7.14 -12.55 -12.19
N SER A 33 -6.06 -12.86 -12.90
CA SER A 33 -5.10 -13.90 -12.47
C SER A 33 -4.42 -13.51 -11.14
N PHE A 34 -4.13 -12.23 -10.94
CA PHE A 34 -3.52 -11.76 -9.70
C PHE A 34 -4.44 -11.96 -8.49
N VAL A 35 -5.73 -11.66 -8.62
CA VAL A 35 -6.74 -11.89 -7.57
C VAL A 35 -6.86 -13.37 -7.24
N ASP A 36 -6.97 -14.23 -8.27
CA ASP A 36 -7.07 -15.67 -8.10
C ASP A 36 -5.84 -16.24 -7.37
N TYR A 37 -4.65 -15.76 -7.73
CA TYR A 37 -3.40 -16.18 -7.09
C TYR A 37 -3.29 -15.70 -5.64
N ILE A 38 -3.79 -14.49 -5.31
CA ILE A 38 -3.88 -14.03 -3.93
C ILE A 38 -4.80 -14.93 -3.11
N GLU A 39 -5.96 -15.29 -3.62
CA GLU A 39 -6.91 -16.15 -2.92
C GLU A 39 -6.34 -17.56 -2.71
N GLU A 40 -5.66 -18.09 -3.71
CA GLU A 40 -4.97 -19.38 -3.59
C GLU A 40 -3.85 -19.31 -2.55
N ALA A 41 -3.03 -18.27 -2.61
CA ALA A 41 -1.95 -18.06 -1.64
C ALA A 41 -2.48 -17.90 -0.20
N LYS A 42 -3.57 -17.16 -0.01
CA LYS A 42 -4.24 -17.06 1.30
C LYS A 42 -4.67 -18.41 1.85
N ARG A 43 -5.26 -19.26 1.01
CA ARG A 43 -5.68 -20.61 1.42
C ARG A 43 -4.49 -21.49 1.80
N ARG A 44 -3.38 -21.36 1.08
CA ARG A 44 -2.19 -22.21 1.26
C ARG A 44 -1.30 -21.73 2.41
N LEU A 45 -1.08 -20.43 2.52
CA LEU A 45 -0.16 -19.81 3.48
C LEU A 45 -0.85 -19.31 4.75
N GLY A 46 -2.17 -19.19 4.72
CA GLY A 46 -3.00 -18.72 5.83
C GLY A 46 -3.00 -17.21 6.04
N LYS A 47 -1.96 -16.49 5.64
CA LYS A 47 -1.84 -15.04 5.85
C LYS A 47 -1.14 -14.33 4.70
N ILE A 48 -1.76 -13.27 4.20
CA ILE A 48 -1.15 -12.29 3.31
C ILE A 48 -1.29 -10.92 3.95
N LEU A 49 -0.19 -10.18 4.01
CA LEU A 49 -0.13 -8.85 4.61
C LEU A 49 -0.47 -7.80 3.55
N PRO A 50 -1.33 -6.81 3.87
CA PRO A 50 -1.70 -5.74 2.96
C PRO A 50 -0.50 -4.84 2.65
N VAL A 51 -0.70 -3.86 1.76
CA VAL A 51 0.28 -2.80 1.54
C VAL A 51 0.47 -1.99 2.81
N ASP A 52 1.72 -1.66 3.12
CA ASP A 52 2.09 -0.79 4.23
C ASP A 52 3.12 0.22 3.75
N ILE A 53 2.91 1.51 4.04
CA ILE A 53 3.77 2.59 3.55
C ILE A 53 5.22 2.45 4.00
N ASN A 54 5.44 1.88 5.18
CA ASN A 54 6.76 1.71 5.78
C ASN A 54 7.39 0.34 5.53
N ARG A 55 6.61 -0.67 5.13
CA ARG A 55 7.08 -2.05 4.99
C ARG A 55 7.06 -2.58 3.58
N SER A 56 6.10 -2.14 2.75
CA SER A 56 5.99 -2.61 1.38
C SER A 56 7.15 -2.14 0.51
N PHE A 57 7.48 -2.96 -0.47
CA PHE A 57 8.38 -2.63 -1.55
C PHE A 57 7.61 -2.54 -2.87
N ARG A 58 8.30 -2.50 -3.98
CA ARG A 58 7.67 -2.40 -5.30
C ARG A 58 6.75 -3.59 -5.58
N GLY A 59 7.27 -4.80 -5.47
CA GLY A 59 6.53 -6.05 -5.67
C GLY A 59 6.19 -6.74 -4.35
N VAL A 60 5.63 -7.95 -4.47
CA VAL A 60 5.36 -8.83 -3.34
C VAL A 60 6.68 -9.30 -2.73
N THR A 61 6.80 -9.21 -1.42
CA THR A 61 7.99 -9.63 -0.66
C THR A 61 7.61 -10.62 0.44
N ILE A 62 8.57 -11.44 0.83
CA ILE A 62 8.44 -12.32 1.99
C ILE A 62 8.78 -11.51 3.24
N GLU A 63 7.88 -11.52 4.22
CA GLU A 63 8.05 -10.90 5.52
C GLU A 63 7.75 -11.94 6.60
N GLU A 64 8.79 -12.45 7.25
CA GLU A 64 8.70 -13.59 8.17
C GLU A 64 8.05 -14.82 7.50
N ASP A 65 6.88 -15.24 7.95
CA ASP A 65 6.14 -16.41 7.44
C ASP A 65 5.00 -16.02 6.48
N ALA A 66 4.95 -14.78 6.02
CA ALA A 66 3.87 -14.25 5.20
C ALA A 66 4.38 -13.52 3.97
N LEU A 67 3.46 -13.25 3.03
CA LEU A 67 3.71 -12.40 1.89
C LEU A 67 3.15 -11.00 2.16
N ARG A 68 3.96 -9.98 1.92
CA ARG A 68 3.55 -8.57 1.92
C ARG A 68 3.25 -8.12 0.51
N ILE A 69 2.07 -7.57 0.28
CA ILE A 69 1.70 -6.98 -1.01
C ILE A 69 2.52 -5.71 -1.26
N GLY A 70 2.96 -5.51 -2.49
CA GLY A 70 3.76 -4.37 -2.91
C GLY A 70 2.96 -3.23 -3.53
N PHE A 71 3.60 -2.07 -3.68
CA PHE A 71 2.97 -0.86 -4.22
C PHE A 71 2.49 -0.98 -5.67
N GLU A 72 3.10 -1.84 -6.48
CA GLU A 72 2.70 -2.03 -7.88
C GLU A 72 1.32 -2.69 -8.05
N SER A 73 0.75 -3.23 -6.97
CA SER A 73 -0.63 -3.74 -6.95
C SER A 73 -1.67 -2.62 -6.88
N ILE A 74 -1.26 -1.40 -6.51
CA ILE A 74 -2.17 -0.27 -6.32
C ILE A 74 -2.40 0.44 -7.65
N LYS A 75 -3.66 0.55 -8.03
CA LYS A 75 -4.07 1.26 -9.23
C LYS A 75 -3.64 2.74 -9.20
N GLY A 76 -3.07 3.20 -10.31
CA GLY A 76 -2.68 4.61 -10.46
C GLY A 76 -1.30 4.97 -9.91
N LEU A 77 -0.66 4.14 -9.10
CA LEU A 77 0.70 4.37 -8.65
C LEU A 77 1.70 4.06 -9.77
N ARG A 78 2.33 5.11 -10.28
CA ARG A 78 3.36 4.99 -11.31
C ARG A 78 4.71 4.60 -10.69
N ARG A 79 5.55 3.98 -11.50
CA ARG A 79 6.89 3.52 -11.09
C ARG A 79 7.72 4.63 -10.44
N GLU A 80 7.67 5.85 -11.00
CA GLU A 80 8.44 6.99 -10.48
C GLU A 80 7.98 7.40 -9.07
N MET A 81 6.68 7.36 -8.80
CA MET A 81 6.14 7.63 -7.47
C MET A 81 6.55 6.56 -6.47
N ILE A 82 6.47 5.30 -6.85
CA ILE A 82 6.91 4.17 -6.00
C ILE A 82 8.40 4.30 -5.68
N THR A 83 9.22 4.59 -6.69
CA THR A 83 10.67 4.80 -6.49
C THR A 83 10.91 5.94 -5.51
N HIS A 84 10.24 7.08 -5.68
CA HIS A 84 10.36 8.20 -4.76
C HIS A 84 9.98 7.83 -3.32
N ILE A 85 8.85 7.14 -3.11
CA ILE A 85 8.43 6.69 -1.78
C ILE A 85 9.50 5.83 -1.12
N LEU A 86 10.10 4.90 -1.86
CA LEU A 86 11.13 3.99 -1.35
C LEU A 86 12.45 4.71 -1.08
N ASP A 87 12.86 5.63 -1.96
CA ASP A 87 14.09 6.41 -1.80
C ASP A 87 13.98 7.37 -0.62
N GLU A 88 12.87 8.10 -0.49
CA GLU A 88 12.60 8.96 0.67
C GLU A 88 12.62 8.19 1.99
N ARG A 89 11.97 7.01 2.01
CA ARG A 89 12.00 6.14 3.18
C ARG A 89 13.42 5.67 3.54
N LYS A 90 14.25 5.44 2.55
CA LYS A 90 15.65 5.03 2.74
C LYS A 90 16.52 6.17 3.26
N LEU A 91 16.30 7.39 2.77
CA LEU A 91 17.09 8.57 3.13
C LEU A 91 16.68 9.17 4.49
N GLU A 92 15.40 9.38 4.67
CA GLU A 92 14.83 10.11 5.83
C GLU A 92 14.18 9.20 6.87
N GLY A 93 14.26 7.88 6.67
CA GLY A 93 13.62 6.90 7.54
C GLY A 93 12.12 6.73 7.30
N ASN A 94 11.49 5.93 8.16
CA ASN A 94 10.07 5.63 8.07
C ASN A 94 9.21 6.89 8.21
N TYR A 95 8.06 6.87 7.54
CA TYR A 95 7.03 7.87 7.71
C TYR A 95 6.38 7.70 9.09
N GLN A 96 6.24 8.80 9.83
CA GLN A 96 5.71 8.76 11.20
C GLN A 96 4.17 8.76 11.21
N ASP A 97 3.58 9.49 10.27
CA ASP A 97 2.15 9.66 10.10
C ASP A 97 1.79 10.06 8.67
N LEU A 98 0.50 10.24 8.39
CA LEU A 98 0.01 10.65 7.08
C LEU A 98 0.51 12.04 6.68
N PHE A 99 0.60 12.98 7.63
CA PHE A 99 1.06 14.35 7.37
C PHE A 99 2.53 14.37 6.94
N SER A 100 3.39 13.63 7.65
CA SER A 100 4.80 13.42 7.29
C SER A 100 4.95 12.82 5.90
N PHE A 101 4.15 11.81 5.56
CA PHE A 101 4.15 11.21 4.22
C PHE A 101 3.77 12.23 3.14
N LEU A 102 2.67 12.94 3.31
CA LEU A 102 2.19 13.91 2.34
C LEU A 102 3.16 15.10 2.18
N GLY A 103 3.77 15.56 3.28
CA GLY A 103 4.76 16.64 3.26
C GLY A 103 6.04 16.28 2.49
N ARG A 104 6.42 15.01 2.50
CA ARG A 104 7.58 14.48 1.76
C ARG A 104 7.26 14.08 0.32
N LEU A 105 5.97 14.13 -0.06
CA LEU A 105 5.52 13.79 -1.41
C LEU A 105 5.54 15.02 -2.31
N PRO A 106 6.16 14.99 -3.50
CA PRO A 106 6.11 16.08 -4.47
C PRO A 106 4.68 16.48 -4.84
N LYS A 107 4.43 17.78 -5.02
CA LYS A 107 3.09 18.33 -5.37
C LYS A 107 2.42 17.62 -6.54
N LYS A 108 3.18 17.20 -7.55
CA LYS A 108 2.65 16.48 -8.73
C LYS A 108 1.93 15.18 -8.38
N TRP A 109 2.23 14.58 -7.22
CA TRP A 109 1.62 13.35 -6.72
C TRP A 109 0.70 13.56 -5.51
N GLN A 110 0.59 14.77 -4.99
CA GLN A 110 -0.35 15.15 -3.92
C GLN A 110 -1.77 15.26 -4.49
N LYS A 111 -2.22 14.22 -5.19
CA LYS A 111 -3.55 14.14 -5.80
C LYS A 111 -4.45 13.29 -4.91
N GLN A 112 -5.63 13.79 -4.62
CA GLN A 112 -6.60 13.11 -3.76
C GLN A 112 -6.84 11.66 -4.20
N GLU A 113 -7.10 11.42 -5.48
CA GLU A 113 -7.35 10.07 -6.02
C GLU A 113 -6.19 9.09 -5.75
N LEU A 114 -4.93 9.53 -5.89
CA LEU A 114 -3.77 8.67 -5.64
C LEU A 114 -3.65 8.30 -4.15
N ILE A 115 -3.89 9.26 -3.27
CA ILE A 115 -3.84 9.03 -1.83
C ILE A 115 -5.01 8.15 -1.39
N GLU A 116 -6.20 8.35 -1.95
CA GLU A 116 -7.35 7.48 -1.72
C GLU A 116 -7.07 6.03 -2.09
N ASN A 117 -6.40 5.78 -3.22
CA ASN A 117 -6.02 4.42 -3.62
C ASN A 117 -5.02 3.79 -2.63
N LEU A 118 -4.09 4.56 -2.09
CA LEU A 118 -3.21 4.11 -1.01
C LEU A 118 -3.98 3.77 0.27
N VAL A 119 -4.96 4.59 0.65
CA VAL A 119 -5.83 4.35 1.81
C VAL A 119 -6.64 3.07 1.62
N ARG A 120 -7.26 2.88 0.45
CA ARG A 120 -8.03 1.67 0.10
C ARG A 120 -7.18 0.40 0.22
N ALA A 121 -5.94 0.47 -0.22
CA ALA A 121 -5.00 -0.65 -0.14
C ALA A 121 -4.50 -0.94 1.29
N GLY A 122 -4.81 -0.09 2.27
CA GLY A 122 -4.38 -0.25 3.65
C GLY A 122 -3.00 0.30 3.97
N ALA A 123 -2.41 1.10 3.09
CA ALA A 123 -1.04 1.61 3.23
C ALA A 123 -0.79 2.40 4.53
N PHE A 124 -1.82 3.02 5.08
CA PHE A 124 -1.77 3.87 6.28
C PHE A 124 -2.39 3.24 7.52
N ASP A 125 -2.80 1.98 7.47
CA ASP A 125 -3.44 1.30 8.60
C ASP A 125 -2.53 1.22 9.83
N SER A 126 -1.21 1.13 9.60
CA SER A 126 -0.20 1.09 10.68
C SER A 126 -0.09 2.40 11.47
N PHE A 127 -0.64 3.50 10.98
CA PHE A 127 -0.66 4.79 11.72
C PHE A 127 -1.77 4.86 12.77
N GLY A 128 -2.67 3.88 12.83
CA GLY A 128 -3.74 3.82 13.81
C GLY A 128 -4.98 4.66 13.47
N TYR A 129 -5.04 5.31 12.32
CA TYR A 129 -6.24 5.97 11.84
C TYR A 129 -7.15 4.95 11.15
N ASN A 130 -8.48 5.08 11.33
CA ASN A 130 -9.37 4.33 10.47
C ASN A 130 -9.44 4.94 9.06
N ARG A 131 -9.72 4.12 8.07
CA ARG A 131 -9.74 4.54 6.67
C ARG A 131 -10.80 5.61 6.39
N ALA A 132 -11.97 5.51 7.02
CA ALA A 132 -13.05 6.50 6.87
C ALA A 132 -12.62 7.87 7.40
N ALA A 133 -11.93 7.94 8.53
CA ALA A 133 -11.38 9.19 9.07
C ALA A 133 -10.36 9.82 8.12
N ILE A 134 -9.48 9.02 7.53
CA ILE A 134 -8.52 9.52 6.54
C ILE A 134 -9.24 10.09 5.32
N PHE A 135 -10.21 9.36 4.75
CA PHE A 135 -10.99 9.84 3.59
C PHE A 135 -11.69 11.17 3.86
N TYR A 136 -12.33 11.29 5.02
CA TYR A 136 -13.05 12.49 5.39
C TYR A 136 -12.11 13.71 5.54
N ASN A 137 -10.95 13.51 6.14
CA ASN A 137 -10.00 14.57 6.44
C ASN A 137 -8.98 14.84 5.34
N LEU A 138 -8.90 13.98 4.31
CA LEU A 138 -7.87 14.08 3.27
C LEU A 138 -7.84 15.44 2.54
N PRO A 139 -8.97 16.06 2.15
CA PRO A 139 -8.93 17.40 1.55
C PRO A 139 -8.30 18.45 2.46
N SER A 140 -8.59 18.39 3.76
CA SER A 140 -8.03 19.30 4.77
C SER A 140 -6.52 19.09 4.94
N PHE A 141 -6.05 17.84 4.92
CA PHE A 141 -4.62 17.51 4.94
C PHE A 141 -3.89 18.08 3.74
N LEU A 142 -4.42 17.88 2.54
CA LEU A 142 -3.80 18.37 1.31
C LEU A 142 -3.76 19.91 1.28
N GLN A 143 -4.82 20.56 1.70
CA GLN A 143 -4.89 22.01 1.81
C GLN A 143 -3.88 22.56 2.82
N SER A 144 -3.76 21.93 3.99
CA SER A 144 -2.81 22.34 5.04
C SER A 144 -1.36 22.26 4.55
N ILE A 145 -1.02 21.25 3.79
CA ILE A 145 0.32 21.10 3.21
C ILE A 145 0.60 22.18 2.16
N GLU A 146 -0.40 22.50 1.34
CA GLU A 146 -0.26 23.59 0.37
C GLU A 146 0.02 24.93 1.05
N TYR A 147 -0.70 25.25 2.10
CA TYR A 147 -0.45 26.47 2.92
C TYR A 147 0.89 26.44 3.63
N SER A 148 1.31 25.31 4.19
CA SER A 148 2.63 25.16 4.85
C SER A 148 3.78 25.36 3.87
N GLY A 149 3.63 24.92 2.63
CA GLY A 149 4.61 25.12 1.56
C GLY A 149 4.73 26.57 1.08
N LEU A 150 3.70 27.40 1.32
CA LEU A 150 3.70 28.83 1.00
C LEU A 150 4.28 29.69 2.13
N ASN A 151 4.26 29.22 3.37
CA ASN A 151 4.64 29.97 4.58
C ASN A 151 5.84 29.37 5.30
N LEU A 152 6.97 29.18 4.61
CA LEU A 152 8.20 28.59 5.17
C LEU A 152 8.83 29.35 6.36
N ASN A 153 8.24 30.45 6.83
CA ASN A 153 8.87 31.29 7.86
C ASN A 153 8.02 31.68 9.07
N LEU A 154 6.77 31.24 9.26
CA LEU A 154 5.98 31.86 10.32
C LEU A 154 5.22 30.97 11.31
N PHE A 155 4.95 29.70 11.04
CA PHE A 155 4.22 28.86 12.01
C PHE A 155 4.63 27.40 11.94
N GLU A 156 4.74 26.77 13.11
CA GLU A 156 4.71 25.32 13.24
C GLU A 156 3.55 24.77 12.41
N ALA A 157 3.83 23.78 11.57
CA ALA A 157 2.79 23.14 10.77
C ALA A 157 1.65 22.70 11.69
N ILE A 158 0.49 23.33 11.56
CA ILE A 158 -0.68 22.96 12.32
C ILE A 158 -1.17 21.64 11.74
N GLU A 159 -0.91 20.55 12.44
CA GLU A 159 -1.49 19.26 12.10
C GLU A 159 -3.01 19.35 12.18
N PRO A 160 -3.74 19.12 11.09
CA PRO A 160 -5.19 19.12 11.16
C PRO A 160 -5.65 17.99 12.09
N LYS A 161 -6.55 18.29 13.01
CA LYS A 161 -7.16 17.25 13.85
C LYS A 161 -7.93 16.28 12.97
N VAL A 162 -7.63 15.01 13.13
CA VAL A 162 -8.39 13.94 12.47
C VAL A 162 -9.70 13.76 13.23
N ASP A 163 -10.83 14.11 12.62
CA ASP A 163 -12.14 13.84 13.20
C ASP A 163 -12.36 12.33 13.22
N ILE A 164 -12.77 11.82 14.38
CA ILE A 164 -13.06 10.39 14.56
C ILE A 164 -14.38 10.11 13.83
N GLN A 165 -14.29 9.35 12.75
CA GLN A 165 -15.44 8.80 12.04
C GLN A 165 -15.59 7.33 12.40
N GLU A 166 -16.84 6.84 12.35
CA GLU A 166 -17.07 5.40 12.48
C GLU A 166 -16.34 4.65 11.35
N GLU A 167 -15.73 3.55 11.71
CA GLU A 167 -15.06 2.70 10.74
C GLU A 167 -16.06 2.15 9.73
N TRP A 168 -15.68 2.07 8.47
CA TRP A 168 -16.55 1.49 7.44
C TRP A 168 -16.92 0.05 7.80
N SER A 169 -18.14 -0.35 7.40
CA SER A 169 -18.52 -1.75 7.54
C SER A 169 -17.51 -2.65 6.84
N GLN A 170 -17.30 -3.84 7.37
CA GLN A 170 -16.35 -4.80 6.80
C GLN A 170 -16.58 -5.03 5.30
N THR A 171 -17.84 -5.06 4.86
CA THR A 171 -18.21 -5.20 3.45
C THR A 171 -17.73 -4.03 2.60
N LYS A 172 -17.88 -2.79 3.08
CA LYS A 172 -17.42 -1.60 2.37
C LYS A 172 -15.89 -1.55 2.30
N THR A 173 -15.21 -1.83 3.40
CA THR A 173 -13.75 -1.90 3.44
C THR A 173 -13.21 -2.93 2.46
N ALA A 174 -13.78 -4.13 2.42
CA ALA A 174 -13.38 -5.18 1.48
C ALA A 174 -13.64 -4.80 0.01
N THR A 175 -14.71 -4.06 -0.28
CA THR A 175 -15.01 -3.55 -1.63
C THR A 175 -13.99 -2.49 -2.04
N GLU A 176 -13.68 -1.54 -1.15
CA GLU A 176 -12.70 -0.50 -1.40
C GLU A 176 -11.28 -1.08 -1.62
N GLU A 177 -10.91 -2.12 -0.87
CA GLU A 177 -9.63 -2.83 -1.09
C GLU A 177 -9.56 -3.52 -2.45
N LYS A 178 -10.67 -4.03 -2.99
CA LYS A 178 -10.72 -4.61 -4.33
C LYS A 178 -10.61 -3.57 -5.44
N GLU A 179 -11.10 -2.35 -5.20
CA GLU A 179 -11.01 -1.26 -6.16
C GLU A 179 -9.62 -0.61 -6.21
N ALA A 180 -8.83 -0.75 -5.14
CA ALA A 180 -7.46 -0.24 -5.07
C ALA A 180 -6.46 -1.10 -5.84
#